data_edb20d87502d6f6eac7819f842304aa1
#
_entry.id   edb20d87502d6f6eac7819f842304aa1
#
_cell.length_a   1.000
_cell.length_b   1.000
_cell.length_c   1.000
_cell.angle_alpha   90.00
_cell.angle_beta   90.00
_cell.angle_gamma   90.00
#
_symmetry.space_group_name_H-M   'P 1'
#
loop_
_entity.id
_entity.type
_entity.pdbx_description
1 polymer ?
#
loop_
_entity_poly.entity_id
_entity_poly.type
_entity_poly.pdbx_seq_one_letter_code
_entity_poly.pdbx_strand_id
1 'polypeptide(L)'
;MNGFIDTINKPYIWIYEKGNPEIRKASSKDIAVKKYYYSFIRPDESKDVETLENAFAQFEDIIAPVIKKITSEVTLNEDDKRIFSLFLAYSIVKVPNFRESIEETNSKFMKHILQLTASHNGGLESIIQNYEKETGKKIGISPEELRKWILDDKKYEIKTRPEFSLAMLPIATELAPVFYNMKWCFVGATDEYKFPTCDNPFFFCDPTHDHRSFYGVGLLAKNTEISFPISRNWLLSGTWEGREGQINGTNALVKEFTRRTVCSAQRYVFASEKSESLNRMVQKYVRSAPRIQIGGL
;
A
#
# COMPACT_ATOMS: atom_id res chain seq x y z
N MET A 1 -13.08 -0.21 -6.96
CA MET A 1 -13.49 0.98 -7.77
C MET A 1 -15.01 1.12 -7.91
N ASN A 2 -15.77 0.04 -8.07
CA ASN A 2 -17.24 0.12 -8.30
C ASN A 2 -18.05 0.93 -7.26
N GLY A 3 -17.66 0.95 -5.98
CA GLY A 3 -18.30 1.76 -4.94
C GLY A 3 -18.13 3.28 -5.07
N PHE A 4 -17.27 3.75 -5.99
CA PHE A 4 -16.96 5.17 -6.20
C PHE A 4 -17.40 5.72 -7.55
N ILE A 5 -18.24 4.97 -8.26
CA ILE A 5 -18.76 5.35 -9.57
C ILE A 5 -20.06 6.13 -9.37
N ASP A 6 -20.29 7.13 -10.22
CA ASP A 6 -21.59 7.72 -10.38
C ASP A 6 -22.51 6.77 -11.20
N THR A 7 -23.47 6.13 -10.51
CA THR A 7 -24.37 5.15 -11.12
C THR A 7 -25.45 5.78 -12.03
N ILE A 8 -25.66 7.10 -11.96
CA ILE A 8 -26.74 7.79 -12.67
C ILE A 8 -26.42 7.99 -14.14
N ASN A 9 -25.12 8.09 -14.54
CA ASN A 9 -24.73 8.53 -15.88
C ASN A 9 -23.65 7.71 -16.60
N LYS A 10 -23.46 6.44 -16.30
CA LYS A 10 -22.39 5.55 -16.81
C LYS A 10 -21.23 5.37 -15.81
N PRO A 11 -20.46 4.25 -15.92
CA PRO A 11 -19.44 3.88 -14.93
C PRO A 11 -18.16 4.73 -15.07
N TYR A 12 -18.31 6.04 -14.96
CA TYR A 12 -17.16 6.96 -14.98
C TYR A 12 -16.73 7.33 -13.58
N ILE A 13 -15.44 7.65 -13.47
CA ILE A 13 -14.82 8.17 -12.25
C ILE A 13 -14.00 9.42 -12.61
N TRP A 14 -13.99 10.40 -11.72
CA TRP A 14 -13.16 11.58 -11.84
C TRP A 14 -11.79 11.34 -11.24
N ILE A 15 -10.74 11.72 -11.95
CA ILE A 15 -9.33 11.50 -11.63
C ILE A 15 -8.68 12.82 -11.34
N TYR A 16 -8.05 12.90 -10.18
CA TYR A 16 -7.25 14.02 -9.72
C TYR A 16 -5.82 13.52 -9.54
N GLU A 17 -4.86 14.21 -10.16
CA GLU A 17 -3.45 13.82 -10.13
C GLU A 17 -2.65 14.83 -9.32
N LYS A 18 -1.85 14.35 -8.37
CA LYS A 18 -0.93 15.21 -7.61
C LYS A 18 0.08 15.86 -8.55
N GLY A 19 0.21 17.19 -8.47
CA GLY A 19 1.11 17.97 -9.33
C GLY A 19 0.57 18.28 -10.74
N ASN A 20 -0.65 17.83 -11.06
CA ASN A 20 -1.34 18.19 -12.30
C ASN A 20 -2.75 18.72 -11.96
N PRO A 21 -3.05 20.01 -12.23
CA PRO A 21 -4.34 20.60 -11.89
C PRO A 21 -5.49 20.15 -12.82
N GLU A 22 -5.21 19.43 -13.90
CA GLU A 22 -6.22 18.96 -14.83
C GLU A 22 -7.07 17.84 -14.20
N ILE A 23 -8.39 18.02 -14.19
CA ILE A 23 -9.34 17.01 -13.75
C ILE A 23 -9.76 16.17 -14.95
N ARG A 24 -9.47 14.88 -14.93
CA ARG A 24 -9.80 13.94 -16.00
C ARG A 24 -10.99 13.06 -15.64
N LYS A 25 -11.67 12.53 -16.62
CA LYS A 25 -12.75 11.56 -16.48
C LYS A 25 -12.41 10.30 -17.28
N ALA A 26 -12.54 9.14 -16.69
CA ALA A 26 -12.31 7.88 -17.38
C ALA A 26 -13.27 6.77 -16.93
N SER A 27 -13.34 5.68 -17.69
CA SER A 27 -14.05 4.48 -17.29
C SER A 27 -13.34 3.82 -16.11
N SER A 28 -14.10 3.31 -15.14
CA SER A 28 -13.53 2.56 -14.00
C SER A 28 -12.74 1.32 -14.43
N LYS A 29 -13.00 0.78 -15.63
CA LYS A 29 -12.29 -0.37 -16.18
C LYS A 29 -10.88 -0.02 -16.70
N ASP A 30 -10.65 1.25 -17.04
CA ASP A 30 -9.39 1.72 -17.64
C ASP A 30 -8.46 2.36 -16.61
N ILE A 31 -8.90 2.44 -15.34
CA ILE A 31 -8.18 3.12 -14.28
C ILE A 31 -7.48 2.11 -13.38
N ALA A 32 -6.26 2.42 -12.99
CA ALA A 32 -5.44 1.63 -12.08
C ALA A 32 -5.12 0.21 -12.58
N VAL A 33 -5.18 0.01 -13.90
CA VAL A 33 -4.82 -1.26 -14.53
C VAL A 33 -3.35 -1.19 -14.95
N LYS A 34 -2.50 -1.92 -14.27
CA LYS A 34 -1.13 -2.19 -14.70
C LYS A 34 -1.05 -3.65 -15.12
N LYS A 35 -1.03 -3.90 -16.44
CA LYS A 35 -0.95 -5.27 -16.96
C LYS A 35 0.25 -6.01 -16.36
N TYR A 36 0.03 -7.26 -15.96
CA TYR A 36 1.06 -8.15 -15.41
C TYR A 36 1.75 -7.65 -14.14
N TYR A 37 1.05 -6.83 -13.35
CA TYR A 37 1.62 -6.25 -12.12
C TYR A 37 2.00 -7.32 -11.08
N TYR A 38 1.24 -8.41 -11.02
CA TYR A 38 1.45 -9.54 -10.12
C TYR A 38 2.13 -10.74 -10.80
N SER A 39 2.73 -10.55 -11.98
CA SER A 39 3.47 -11.62 -12.64
C SER A 39 4.80 -11.91 -11.95
N PHE A 40 5.21 -13.17 -11.93
CA PHE A 40 6.49 -13.62 -11.39
C PHE A 40 7.09 -14.73 -12.27
N ILE A 41 8.37 -15.00 -12.06
CA ILE A 41 9.08 -16.08 -12.76
C ILE A 41 9.07 -17.32 -11.86
N ARG A 42 8.57 -18.43 -12.36
CA ARG A 42 8.58 -19.73 -11.69
C ARG A 42 10.00 -20.32 -11.66
N PRO A 43 10.26 -21.33 -10.80
CA PRO A 43 11.55 -22.02 -10.78
C PRO A 43 11.97 -22.65 -12.11
N ASP A 44 11.01 -22.99 -12.99
CA ASP A 44 11.22 -23.51 -14.35
C ASP A 44 11.46 -22.41 -15.40
N GLU A 45 11.71 -21.16 -14.97
CA GLU A 45 11.90 -19.96 -15.78
C GLU A 45 10.65 -19.53 -16.58
N SER A 46 9.52 -20.19 -16.45
CA SER A 46 8.26 -19.74 -17.05
C SER A 46 7.68 -18.53 -16.32
N LYS A 47 7.04 -17.62 -17.07
CA LYS A 47 6.40 -16.45 -16.48
C LYS A 47 4.96 -16.76 -16.10
N ASP A 48 4.64 -16.70 -14.81
CA ASP A 48 3.28 -16.78 -14.30
C ASP A 48 2.65 -15.38 -14.31
N VAL A 49 1.53 -15.23 -14.99
CA VAL A 49 0.79 -13.96 -15.12
C VAL A 49 -0.63 -14.04 -14.57
N GLU A 50 -1.11 -15.22 -14.19
CA GLU A 50 -2.52 -15.47 -13.89
C GLU A 50 -2.77 -15.93 -12.44
N THR A 51 -1.86 -16.67 -11.83
CA THR A 51 -2.10 -17.30 -10.52
C THR A 51 -2.50 -16.29 -9.45
N LEU A 52 -1.75 -15.20 -9.29
CA LEU A 52 -2.07 -14.19 -8.29
C LEU A 52 -3.27 -13.33 -8.68
N GLU A 53 -3.44 -13.01 -9.96
CA GLU A 53 -4.61 -12.25 -10.43
C GLU A 53 -5.90 -13.04 -10.21
N ASN A 54 -5.90 -14.35 -10.50
CA ASN A 54 -7.04 -15.23 -10.24
C ASN A 54 -7.32 -15.38 -8.74
N ALA A 55 -6.30 -15.52 -7.90
CA ALA A 55 -6.47 -15.59 -6.46
C ALA A 55 -7.08 -14.29 -5.90
N PHE A 56 -6.66 -13.12 -6.39
CA PHE A 56 -7.26 -11.84 -6.00
C PHE A 56 -8.69 -11.69 -6.50
N ALA A 57 -9.02 -12.14 -7.72
CA ALA A 57 -10.39 -12.12 -8.23
C ALA A 57 -11.32 -12.98 -7.37
N GLN A 58 -10.91 -14.20 -7.00
CA GLN A 58 -11.67 -15.04 -6.07
C GLN A 58 -11.86 -14.38 -4.70
N PHE A 59 -10.85 -13.72 -4.19
CA PHE A 59 -10.95 -12.99 -2.94
C PHE A 59 -11.89 -11.78 -3.05
N GLU A 60 -11.92 -11.09 -4.18
CA GLU A 60 -12.87 -10.00 -4.45
C GLU A 60 -14.31 -10.50 -4.49
N ASP A 61 -14.58 -11.71 -4.96
CA ASP A 61 -15.90 -12.34 -4.91
C ASP A 61 -16.33 -12.65 -3.46
N ILE A 62 -15.40 -13.06 -2.60
CA ILE A 62 -15.66 -13.33 -1.18
C ILE A 62 -15.96 -12.05 -0.40
N ILE A 63 -15.26 -10.95 -0.68
CA ILE A 63 -15.42 -9.69 0.04
C ILE A 63 -16.63 -8.86 -0.44
N ALA A 64 -17.07 -9.01 -1.69
CA ALA A 64 -18.16 -8.22 -2.25
C ALA A 64 -19.48 -8.30 -1.45
N PRO A 65 -19.92 -9.46 -0.94
CA PRO A 65 -21.09 -9.55 -0.06
C PRO A 65 -20.90 -8.79 1.26
N VAL A 66 -19.71 -8.79 1.84
CA VAL A 66 -19.41 -8.08 3.10
C VAL A 66 -19.47 -6.57 2.86
N ILE A 67 -18.87 -6.08 1.79
CA ILE A 67 -18.97 -4.65 1.39
C ILE A 67 -20.43 -4.26 1.17
N LYS A 68 -21.24 -5.14 0.55
CA LYS A 68 -22.67 -4.89 0.36
C LYS A 68 -23.42 -4.78 1.69
N LYS A 69 -23.12 -5.63 2.67
CA LYS A 69 -23.70 -5.53 4.03
C LYS A 69 -23.37 -4.18 4.66
N ILE A 70 -22.10 -3.74 4.62
CA ILE A 70 -21.68 -2.45 5.16
C ILE A 70 -22.44 -1.30 4.49
N THR A 71 -22.50 -1.30 3.15
CA THR A 71 -23.16 -0.21 2.40
C THR A 71 -24.67 -0.22 2.49
N SER A 72 -25.28 -1.33 2.93
CA SER A 72 -26.71 -1.46 3.20
C SER A 72 -27.03 -1.41 4.71
N GLU A 73 -26.10 -0.97 5.54
CA GLU A 73 -26.26 -0.79 6.99
C GLU A 73 -26.64 -2.07 7.75
N VAL A 74 -26.26 -3.23 7.20
CA VAL A 74 -26.48 -4.53 7.84
C VAL A 74 -25.33 -4.83 8.80
N THR A 75 -25.67 -5.27 10.00
CA THR A 75 -24.67 -5.65 11.02
C THR A 75 -23.81 -6.79 10.53
N LEU A 76 -22.49 -6.64 10.69
CA LEU A 76 -21.51 -7.67 10.37
C LEU A 76 -21.48 -8.74 11.46
N ASN A 77 -21.40 -10.00 11.06
CA ASN A 77 -21.08 -11.09 11.96
C ASN A 77 -19.55 -11.27 12.09
N GLU A 78 -19.11 -12.21 12.94
CA GLU A 78 -17.71 -12.50 13.19
C GLU A 78 -16.94 -12.91 11.93
N ASP A 79 -17.57 -13.70 11.04
CA ASP A 79 -16.92 -14.14 9.80
C ASP A 79 -16.80 -12.98 8.80
N ASP A 80 -17.80 -12.12 8.70
CA ASP A 80 -17.73 -10.88 7.92
C ASP A 80 -16.57 -10.01 8.42
N LYS A 81 -16.41 -9.88 9.74
CA LYS A 81 -15.33 -9.11 10.36
C LYS A 81 -13.96 -9.70 10.03
N ARG A 82 -13.80 -11.02 10.08
CA ARG A 82 -12.56 -11.72 9.70
C ARG A 82 -12.22 -11.50 8.23
N ILE A 83 -13.20 -11.69 7.33
CA ILE A 83 -13.03 -11.48 5.88
C ILE A 83 -12.64 -10.05 5.59
N PHE A 84 -13.32 -9.07 6.21
CA PHE A 84 -13.02 -7.66 5.98
C PHE A 84 -11.66 -7.24 6.58
N SER A 85 -11.25 -7.82 7.71
CA SER A 85 -9.91 -7.62 8.27
C SER A 85 -8.81 -8.09 7.32
N LEU A 86 -8.99 -9.24 6.70
CA LEU A 86 -8.08 -9.76 5.70
C LEU A 86 -8.05 -8.87 4.45
N PHE A 87 -9.20 -8.36 4.04
CA PHE A 87 -9.29 -7.40 2.93
C PHE A 87 -8.53 -6.10 3.22
N LEU A 88 -8.64 -5.54 4.43
CA LEU A 88 -7.86 -4.37 4.84
C LEU A 88 -6.36 -4.65 4.78
N ALA A 89 -5.94 -5.81 5.28
CA ALA A 89 -4.55 -6.23 5.24
C ALA A 89 -4.02 -6.37 3.80
N TYR A 90 -4.76 -7.03 2.92
CA TYR A 90 -4.41 -7.10 1.51
C TYR A 90 -4.41 -5.73 0.82
N SER A 91 -5.29 -4.81 1.24
CA SER A 91 -5.32 -3.45 0.69
C SER A 91 -4.05 -2.64 0.99
N ILE A 92 -3.27 -3.04 2.00
CA ILE A 92 -1.94 -2.47 2.29
C ILE A 92 -0.87 -3.11 1.40
N VAL A 93 -0.81 -4.43 1.35
CA VAL A 93 0.29 -5.14 0.68
C VAL A 93 0.15 -5.14 -0.85
N LYS A 94 -1.05 -4.92 -1.38
CA LYS A 94 -1.33 -4.84 -2.82
C LYS A 94 -0.92 -3.51 -3.47
N VAL A 95 -0.74 -2.44 -2.70
CA VAL A 95 -0.46 -1.12 -3.29
C VAL A 95 0.99 -1.00 -3.76
N PRO A 96 1.24 -0.27 -4.87
CA PRO A 96 2.60 -0.07 -5.39
C PRO A 96 3.57 0.48 -4.35
N ASN A 97 3.12 1.41 -3.51
CA ASN A 97 3.93 2.00 -2.46
C ASN A 97 4.51 0.96 -1.48
N PHE A 98 3.74 -0.04 -1.07
CA PHE A 98 4.22 -1.10 -0.20
C PHE A 98 5.34 -1.90 -0.89
N ARG A 99 5.10 -2.29 -2.14
CA ARG A 99 6.07 -3.02 -2.95
C ARG A 99 7.37 -2.24 -3.12
N GLU A 100 7.29 -0.98 -3.54
CA GLU A 100 8.44 -0.09 -3.73
C GLU A 100 9.22 0.11 -2.43
N SER A 101 8.52 0.26 -1.29
CA SER A 101 9.15 0.38 0.03
C SER A 101 9.89 -0.89 0.46
N ILE A 102 9.33 -2.08 0.20
CA ILE A 102 10.00 -3.36 0.44
C ILE A 102 11.23 -3.50 -0.45
N GLU A 103 11.11 -3.22 -1.74
CA GLU A 103 12.21 -3.30 -2.69
C GLU A 103 13.35 -2.34 -2.32
N GLU A 104 13.03 -1.11 -1.95
CA GLU A 104 14.02 -0.11 -1.51
C GLU A 104 14.72 -0.53 -0.21
N THR A 105 13.96 -0.98 0.79
CA THR A 105 14.51 -1.43 2.08
C THR A 105 15.42 -2.64 1.89
N ASN A 106 14.99 -3.62 1.11
CA ASN A 106 15.79 -4.82 0.83
C ASN A 106 17.06 -4.48 0.05
N SER A 107 16.97 -3.59 -0.94
CA SER A 107 18.13 -3.13 -1.70
C SER A 107 19.17 -2.45 -0.81
N LYS A 108 18.73 -1.57 0.11
CA LYS A 108 19.62 -0.93 1.09
C LYS A 108 20.25 -1.94 2.05
N PHE A 109 19.45 -2.89 2.56
CA PHE A 109 19.92 -3.93 3.45
C PHE A 109 20.97 -4.82 2.79
N MET A 110 20.69 -5.30 1.58
CA MET A 110 21.64 -6.11 0.81
C MET A 110 22.93 -5.34 0.50
N LYS A 111 22.81 -4.06 0.17
CA LYS A 111 23.97 -3.18 -0.05
C LYS A 111 24.82 -3.05 1.20
N HIS A 112 24.18 -2.84 2.35
CA HIS A 112 24.87 -2.74 3.63
C HIS A 112 25.58 -4.05 4.00
N ILE A 113 24.93 -5.20 3.86
CA ILE A 113 25.53 -6.52 4.07
C ILE A 113 26.76 -6.71 3.16
N LEU A 114 26.62 -6.38 1.87
CA LEU A 114 27.74 -6.52 0.91
C LEU A 114 28.92 -5.63 1.30
N GLN A 115 28.69 -4.39 1.73
CA GLN A 115 29.73 -3.47 2.19
C GLN A 115 30.40 -3.94 3.48
N LEU A 116 29.62 -4.43 4.45
CA LEU A 116 30.16 -5.04 5.68
C LEU A 116 31.05 -6.23 5.36
N THR A 117 30.60 -7.11 4.47
CA THR A 117 31.39 -8.28 4.05
C THR A 117 32.67 -7.87 3.34
N ALA A 118 32.59 -6.86 2.46
CA ALA A 118 33.79 -6.34 1.77
C ALA A 118 34.76 -5.64 2.71
N SER A 119 34.29 -5.10 3.84
CA SER A 119 35.14 -4.45 4.85
C SER A 119 35.87 -5.45 5.74
N HIS A 120 35.39 -6.70 5.84
CA HIS A 120 36.03 -7.75 6.62
C HIS A 120 37.11 -8.48 5.82
N ASN A 121 38.25 -8.72 6.47
CA ASN A 121 39.35 -9.50 5.86
C ASN A 121 38.90 -10.94 5.59
N GLY A 122 39.05 -11.40 4.36
CA GLY A 122 38.69 -12.75 3.93
C GLY A 122 37.19 -12.92 3.62
N GLY A 123 36.33 -11.94 3.93
CA GLY A 123 34.89 -12.05 3.71
C GLY A 123 34.50 -12.09 2.22
N LEU A 124 35.09 -11.20 1.45
CA LEU A 124 34.85 -11.13 -0.01
C LEU A 124 35.51 -12.31 -0.75
N GLU A 125 36.69 -12.70 -0.34
CA GLU A 125 37.42 -13.83 -0.89
C GLU A 125 36.63 -15.15 -0.71
N SER A 126 36.02 -15.34 0.45
CA SER A 126 35.14 -16.49 0.73
C SER A 126 33.93 -16.53 -0.17
N ILE A 127 33.26 -15.38 -0.39
CA ILE A 127 32.12 -15.28 -1.30
C ILE A 127 32.54 -15.59 -2.74
N ILE A 128 33.67 -15.05 -3.20
CA ILE A 128 34.21 -15.33 -4.54
C ILE A 128 34.47 -16.82 -4.73
N GLN A 129 35.14 -17.45 -3.77
CA GLN A 129 35.45 -18.90 -3.84
C GLN A 129 34.14 -19.74 -3.88
N ASN A 130 33.16 -19.42 -3.06
CA ASN A 130 31.87 -20.13 -3.07
C ASN A 130 31.16 -19.96 -4.41
N TYR A 131 31.08 -18.74 -4.94
CA TYR A 131 30.48 -18.47 -6.24
C TYR A 131 31.18 -19.24 -7.38
N GLU A 132 32.51 -19.22 -7.43
CA GLU A 132 33.30 -19.95 -8.45
C GLU A 132 33.09 -21.45 -8.33
N LYS A 133 32.99 -21.99 -7.10
CA LYS A 133 32.75 -23.41 -6.84
C LYS A 133 31.34 -23.83 -7.26
N GLU A 134 30.32 -23.02 -6.98
CA GLU A 134 28.93 -23.33 -7.29
C GLU A 134 28.60 -23.16 -8.77
N THR A 135 29.17 -22.14 -9.41
CA THR A 135 28.81 -21.79 -10.79
C THR A 135 29.79 -22.30 -11.83
N GLY A 136 31.01 -22.69 -11.43
CA GLY A 136 32.12 -23.00 -12.32
C GLY A 136 32.67 -21.81 -13.10
N LYS A 137 32.21 -20.58 -12.80
CA LYS A 137 32.60 -19.35 -13.48
C LYS A 137 33.60 -18.56 -12.63
N LYS A 138 34.70 -18.15 -13.22
CA LYS A 138 35.68 -17.27 -12.56
C LYS A 138 35.26 -15.82 -12.61
N ILE A 139 35.50 -15.09 -11.52
CA ILE A 139 35.35 -13.65 -11.46
C ILE A 139 36.61 -13.01 -12.03
N GLY A 140 36.49 -12.29 -13.15
CA GLY A 140 37.60 -11.75 -13.92
C GLY A 140 38.30 -10.49 -13.35
N ILE A 141 38.02 -10.14 -12.07
CA ILE A 141 38.63 -8.98 -11.37
C ILE A 141 39.22 -9.44 -10.05
N SER A 142 40.26 -8.72 -9.57
CA SER A 142 40.89 -9.05 -8.29
C SER A 142 39.97 -8.75 -7.10
N PRO A 143 40.10 -9.48 -5.97
CA PRO A 143 39.36 -9.19 -4.75
C PRO A 143 39.52 -7.74 -4.26
N GLU A 144 40.70 -7.15 -4.41
CA GLU A 144 40.97 -5.77 -4.02
C GLU A 144 40.26 -4.75 -4.92
N GLU A 145 40.20 -4.98 -6.21
CA GLU A 145 39.49 -4.13 -7.16
C GLU A 145 37.99 -4.23 -6.90
N LEU A 146 37.47 -5.45 -6.69
CA LEU A 146 36.06 -5.68 -6.35
C LEU A 146 35.70 -5.01 -5.02
N ARG A 147 36.54 -5.11 -4.00
CA ARG A 147 36.39 -4.43 -2.71
C ARG A 147 36.28 -2.93 -2.86
N LYS A 148 37.19 -2.29 -3.59
CA LYS A 148 37.17 -0.85 -3.87
C LYS A 148 35.87 -0.44 -4.59
N TRP A 149 35.39 -1.28 -5.51
CA TRP A 149 34.17 -1.02 -6.25
C TRP A 149 32.92 -1.14 -5.36
N ILE A 150 32.85 -2.16 -4.49
CA ILE A 150 31.72 -2.36 -3.56
C ILE A 150 31.66 -1.25 -2.50
N LEU A 151 32.79 -0.77 -2.00
CA LEU A 151 32.86 0.29 -0.99
C LEU A 151 32.56 1.68 -1.56
N ASP A 152 32.59 1.86 -2.88
CA ASP A 152 32.18 3.11 -3.52
C ASP A 152 30.67 3.11 -3.76
N ASP A 153 29.94 3.72 -2.82
CA ASP A 153 28.48 3.74 -2.75
C ASP A 153 27.80 4.30 -4.02
N LYS A 154 28.52 5.09 -4.82
CA LYS A 154 28.00 5.76 -6.02
C LYS A 154 28.12 4.93 -7.29
N LYS A 155 28.88 3.83 -7.28
CA LYS A 155 29.21 3.07 -8.49
C LYS A 155 28.19 2.01 -8.88
N TYR A 156 27.30 1.63 -7.97
CA TYR A 156 26.34 0.57 -8.24
C TYR A 156 25.04 0.76 -7.47
N GLU A 157 24.02 0.11 -7.96
CA GLU A 157 22.70 0.02 -7.36
C GLU A 157 22.30 -1.46 -7.29
N ILE A 158 21.79 -1.89 -6.13
CA ILE A 158 21.24 -3.23 -5.99
C ILE A 158 19.76 -3.14 -6.30
N LYS A 159 19.29 -3.93 -7.25
CA LYS A 159 17.86 -4.09 -7.59
C LYS A 159 17.41 -5.47 -7.17
N THR A 160 16.36 -5.52 -6.37
CA THR A 160 15.72 -6.78 -5.98
C THR A 160 14.80 -7.26 -7.09
N ARG A 161 14.64 -8.58 -7.20
CA ARG A 161 13.69 -9.15 -8.16
C ARG A 161 12.25 -8.88 -7.71
N PRO A 162 11.32 -8.66 -8.65
CA PRO A 162 9.89 -8.47 -8.33
C PRO A 162 9.28 -9.57 -7.46
N GLU A 163 9.76 -10.81 -7.60
CA GLU A 163 9.30 -11.97 -6.84
C GLU A 163 9.49 -11.80 -5.33
N PHE A 164 10.52 -11.05 -4.92
CA PHE A 164 10.75 -10.79 -3.50
C PHE A 164 9.59 -10.00 -2.86
N SER A 165 9.07 -8.98 -3.53
CA SER A 165 7.94 -8.21 -3.01
C SER A 165 6.65 -9.01 -3.02
N LEU A 166 6.47 -9.93 -3.97
CA LEU A 166 5.32 -10.84 -4.00
C LEU A 166 5.38 -11.88 -2.88
N ALA A 167 6.58 -12.32 -2.47
CA ALA A 167 6.77 -13.19 -1.31
C ALA A 167 6.32 -12.54 0.01
N MET A 168 6.11 -11.21 0.03
CA MET A 168 5.60 -10.49 1.19
C MET A 168 4.06 -10.49 1.28
N LEU A 169 3.33 -10.98 0.27
CA LEU A 169 1.85 -11.06 0.31
C LEU A 169 1.29 -11.84 1.52
N PRO A 170 1.92 -12.94 2.01
CA PRO A 170 1.48 -13.62 3.22
C PRO A 170 1.48 -12.75 4.49
N ILE A 171 2.22 -11.63 4.52
CA ILE A 171 2.17 -10.67 5.64
C ILE A 171 0.74 -10.16 5.87
N ALA A 172 -0.12 -10.14 4.85
CA ALA A 172 -1.52 -9.77 5.02
C ALA A 172 -2.23 -10.68 6.04
N THR A 173 -1.91 -11.97 6.10
CA THR A 173 -2.52 -12.91 7.05
C THR A 173 -2.07 -12.61 8.48
N GLU A 174 -0.85 -12.12 8.68
CA GLU A 174 -0.32 -11.70 9.97
C GLU A 174 -0.87 -10.33 10.42
N LEU A 175 -1.22 -9.46 9.48
CA LEU A 175 -1.82 -8.16 9.76
C LEU A 175 -3.32 -8.24 10.03
N ALA A 176 -4.04 -9.19 9.46
CA ALA A 176 -5.49 -9.31 9.59
C ALA A 176 -5.98 -9.34 11.05
N PRO A 177 -5.34 -10.10 12.00
CA PRO A 177 -5.72 -10.08 13.41
C PRO A 177 -5.61 -8.70 14.06
N VAL A 178 -4.68 -7.85 13.61
CA VAL A 178 -4.54 -6.48 14.13
C VAL A 178 -5.81 -5.68 13.83
N PHE A 179 -6.28 -5.71 12.59
CA PHE A 179 -7.51 -5.02 12.19
C PHE A 179 -8.75 -5.64 12.82
N TYR A 180 -8.82 -6.96 12.92
CA TYR A 180 -9.92 -7.66 13.58
C TYR A 180 -10.12 -7.21 15.03
N ASN A 181 -9.05 -6.96 15.78
CA ASN A 181 -9.10 -6.53 17.17
C ASN A 181 -9.35 -5.03 17.35
N MET A 182 -9.29 -4.23 16.30
CA MET A 182 -9.67 -2.82 16.37
C MET A 182 -11.19 -2.65 16.48
N LYS A 183 -11.61 -1.56 17.10
CA LYS A 183 -12.99 -1.09 17.11
C LYS A 183 -13.28 -0.35 15.81
N TRP A 184 -14.36 -0.74 15.15
CA TRP A 184 -14.76 -0.21 13.85
C TRP A 184 -15.95 0.73 13.94
N CYS A 185 -15.79 1.92 13.40
CA CYS A 185 -16.84 2.87 13.19
C CYS A 185 -17.00 3.14 11.69
N PHE A 186 -18.15 2.82 11.13
CA PHE A 186 -18.48 3.13 9.75
C PHE A 186 -19.13 4.52 9.71
N VAL A 187 -18.50 5.41 8.95
CA VAL A 187 -18.92 6.81 8.84
C VAL A 187 -19.64 7.01 7.52
N GLY A 188 -20.88 7.44 7.58
CA GLY A 188 -21.69 7.79 6.42
C GLY A 188 -21.26 9.15 5.85
N ALA A 189 -21.24 9.28 4.52
CA ALA A 189 -21.06 10.56 3.84
C ALA A 189 -22.29 11.46 4.04
N THR A 190 -22.12 12.75 3.81
CA THR A 190 -23.26 13.69 3.80
C THR A 190 -23.82 13.83 2.38
N ASP A 191 -24.96 14.52 2.25
CA ASP A 191 -25.49 14.82 0.91
C ASP A 191 -24.57 15.72 0.11
N GLU A 192 -23.89 16.64 0.81
CA GLU A 192 -22.98 17.62 0.19
C GLU A 192 -21.59 17.07 -0.13
N TYR A 193 -21.07 16.12 0.68
CA TYR A 193 -19.70 15.61 0.53
C TYR A 193 -19.70 14.10 0.47
N LYS A 194 -19.07 13.55 -0.58
CA LYS A 194 -18.85 12.11 -0.78
C LYS A 194 -17.37 11.76 -0.56
N PHE A 195 -17.10 10.53 -0.12
CA PHE A 195 -15.74 10.06 0.06
C PHE A 195 -15.07 9.76 -1.27
N PRO A 196 -13.88 10.28 -1.53
CA PRO A 196 -13.00 9.80 -2.60
C PRO A 196 -12.26 8.55 -2.15
N THR A 197 -11.65 7.86 -3.12
CA THR A 197 -10.61 6.86 -2.88
C THR A 197 -9.31 7.27 -3.59
N CYS A 198 -8.23 6.48 -3.48
CA CYS A 198 -6.96 6.78 -4.12
C CYS A 198 -6.19 5.51 -4.47
N ASP A 199 -5.03 5.67 -5.07
CA ASP A 199 -4.10 4.59 -5.41
C ASP A 199 -3.40 3.95 -4.19
N ASN A 200 -3.56 4.55 -3.00
CA ASN A 200 -3.16 4.01 -1.71
C ASN A 200 -4.24 4.31 -0.65
N PRO A 201 -5.38 3.57 -0.66
CA PRO A 201 -6.58 3.96 0.07
C PRO A 201 -6.49 3.75 1.59
N PHE A 202 -5.52 2.97 2.07
CA PHE A 202 -5.34 2.73 3.49
C PHE A 202 -4.53 3.87 4.11
N PHE A 203 -5.11 4.54 5.10
CA PHE A 203 -4.44 5.59 5.86
C PHE A 203 -4.39 5.22 7.34
N PHE A 204 -3.25 5.46 7.98
CA PHE A 204 -3.14 5.37 9.43
C PHE A 204 -2.30 6.52 9.98
N CYS A 205 -2.64 6.96 11.16
CA CYS A 205 -1.93 7.99 11.89
C CYS A 205 -2.07 7.77 13.40
N ASP A 206 -1.19 8.36 14.14
CA ASP A 206 -1.34 8.61 15.58
C ASP A 206 -1.40 10.12 15.77
N PRO A 207 -2.58 10.68 16.16
CA PRO A 207 -2.71 12.13 16.36
C PRO A 207 -1.80 12.70 17.45
N THR A 208 -1.30 11.84 18.33
CA THR A 208 -0.41 12.22 19.44
C THR A 208 1.06 11.99 19.15
N HIS A 209 1.38 11.46 17.95
CA HIS A 209 2.75 11.14 17.57
C HIS A 209 3.63 12.40 17.46
N ASP A 210 4.77 12.35 18.16
CA ASP A 210 5.80 13.38 17.96
C ASP A 210 6.54 13.15 16.64
N HIS A 211 6.28 14.00 15.65
CA HIS A 211 6.92 13.93 14.33
C HIS A 211 8.45 14.13 14.36
N ARG A 212 9.04 14.45 15.52
CA ARG A 212 10.50 14.48 15.74
C ARG A 212 11.03 13.10 16.16
N SER A 213 10.16 12.16 16.51
CA SER A 213 10.57 10.82 16.87
C SER A 213 11.22 10.13 15.68
N PHE A 214 12.31 9.41 15.93
CA PHE A 214 12.95 8.53 14.93
C PHE A 214 12.03 7.38 14.50
N TYR A 215 11.15 6.94 15.39
CA TYR A 215 10.18 5.89 15.11
C TYR A 215 8.92 6.47 14.49
N GLY A 216 8.45 5.87 13.39
CA GLY A 216 7.16 6.20 12.78
C GLY A 216 5.98 5.70 13.62
N VAL A 217 4.77 5.95 13.12
CA VAL A 217 3.54 5.44 13.73
C VAL A 217 3.45 3.92 13.53
N GLY A 218 3.28 3.17 14.61
CA GLY A 218 3.05 1.72 14.56
C GLY A 218 1.56 1.37 14.64
N LEU A 219 1.12 0.39 13.87
CA LEU A 219 -0.30 -0.06 13.89
C LEU A 219 -0.78 -0.53 15.26
N LEU A 220 0.13 -1.05 16.10
CA LEU A 220 -0.17 -1.52 17.46
C LEU A 220 -0.09 -0.41 18.52
N ALA A 221 0.28 0.82 18.15
CA ALA A 221 0.28 1.93 19.08
C ALA A 221 -1.15 2.27 19.51
N LYS A 222 -1.36 2.50 20.81
CA LYS A 222 -2.67 2.68 21.45
C LYS A 222 -3.53 3.77 20.79
N ASN A 223 -2.90 4.86 20.35
CA ASN A 223 -3.58 6.01 19.76
C ASN A 223 -3.66 5.93 18.24
N THR A 224 -3.27 4.80 17.64
CA THR A 224 -3.32 4.67 16.18
C THR A 224 -4.77 4.62 15.71
N GLU A 225 -5.05 5.49 14.75
CA GLU A 225 -6.29 5.54 13.98
C GLU A 225 -6.03 5.05 12.56
N ILE A 226 -6.93 4.23 12.04
CA ILE A 226 -6.95 3.88 10.62
C ILE A 226 -8.17 4.48 9.94
N SER A 227 -8.06 4.76 8.64
CA SER A 227 -9.22 5.06 7.81
C SER A 227 -9.10 4.41 6.44
N PHE A 228 -10.22 3.91 5.93
CA PHE A 228 -10.31 3.24 4.64
C PHE A 228 -11.65 3.56 3.96
N PRO A 229 -11.65 4.26 2.80
CA PRO A 229 -12.87 4.53 2.05
C PRO A 229 -13.38 3.22 1.41
N ILE A 230 -14.61 2.84 1.74
CA ILE A 230 -15.27 1.62 1.25
C ILE A 230 -16.07 1.92 -0.02
N SER A 231 -16.79 3.05 -0.01
CA SER A 231 -17.57 3.54 -1.14
C SER A 231 -17.68 5.07 -1.08
N ARG A 232 -18.30 5.68 -2.09
CA ARG A 232 -18.60 7.12 -2.07
C ARG A 232 -19.41 7.56 -0.84
N ASN A 233 -20.17 6.62 -0.25
CA ASN A 233 -21.07 6.91 0.87
C ASN A 233 -20.56 6.42 2.22
N TRP A 234 -19.59 5.50 2.24
CA TRP A 234 -19.13 4.86 3.47
C TRP A 234 -17.62 4.81 3.58
N LEU A 235 -17.13 5.11 4.79
CA LEU A 235 -15.73 5.00 5.17
C LEU A 235 -15.62 4.23 6.49
N LEU A 236 -14.63 3.32 6.59
CA LEU A 236 -14.23 2.72 7.85
C LEU A 236 -13.27 3.66 8.59
N SER A 237 -13.53 3.90 9.88
CA SER A 237 -12.59 4.42 10.88
C SER A 237 -12.35 3.34 11.92
N GLY A 238 -11.09 2.94 12.11
CA GLY A 238 -10.71 1.93 13.11
C GLY A 238 -9.79 2.53 14.16
N THR A 239 -10.01 2.16 15.42
CA THR A 239 -9.23 2.63 16.58
C THR A 239 -9.13 1.52 17.63
N TRP A 240 -8.21 1.63 18.56
CA TRP A 240 -8.10 0.66 19.67
C TRP A 240 -9.15 0.88 20.77
N GLU A 241 -9.48 2.14 21.07
CA GLU A 241 -10.35 2.51 22.21
C GLU A 241 -11.56 3.38 21.78
N GLY A 242 -11.82 3.52 20.49
CA GLY A 242 -12.86 4.40 19.97
C GLY A 242 -14.26 3.82 19.99
N ARG A 243 -15.16 4.49 19.28
CA ARG A 243 -16.55 4.11 19.11
C ARG A 243 -16.69 2.99 18.08
N GLU A 244 -17.62 2.08 18.31
CA GLU A 244 -18.02 1.04 17.34
C GLU A 244 -19.41 1.33 16.75
N GLY A 245 -19.66 0.77 15.55
CA GLY A 245 -20.95 0.81 14.87
C GLY A 245 -20.97 1.76 13.68
N GLN A 246 -22.14 2.32 13.41
CA GLN A 246 -22.37 3.22 12.27
C GLN A 246 -22.79 4.61 12.77
N ILE A 247 -22.31 5.65 12.08
CA ILE A 247 -22.65 7.04 12.37
C ILE A 247 -22.89 7.82 11.08
N ASN A 248 -23.78 8.78 11.12
CA ASN A 248 -23.87 9.79 10.08
C ASN A 248 -22.70 10.78 10.24
N GLY A 249 -21.94 10.96 9.17
CA GLY A 249 -20.86 11.94 9.17
C GLY A 249 -21.38 13.39 9.19
N THR A 250 -20.59 14.27 9.76
CA THR A 250 -20.75 15.72 9.56
C THR A 250 -19.89 16.17 8.39
N ASN A 251 -20.20 17.31 7.77
CA ASN A 251 -19.37 17.88 6.70
C ASN A 251 -17.91 18.04 7.10
N ALA A 252 -17.66 18.45 8.36
CA ALA A 252 -16.29 18.59 8.90
C ALA A 252 -15.57 17.24 8.97
N LEU A 253 -16.25 16.19 9.44
CA LEU A 253 -15.70 14.85 9.56
C LEU A 253 -15.41 14.24 8.18
N VAL A 254 -16.33 14.38 7.22
CA VAL A 254 -16.14 13.88 5.85
C VAL A 254 -14.97 14.60 5.17
N LYS A 255 -14.83 15.91 5.36
CA LYS A 255 -13.68 16.68 4.84
C LYS A 255 -12.35 16.24 5.46
N GLU A 256 -12.32 15.94 6.76
CA GLU A 256 -11.10 15.45 7.41
C GLU A 256 -10.70 14.07 6.85
N PHE A 257 -11.62 13.12 6.73
CA PHE A 257 -11.33 11.82 6.12
C PHE A 257 -10.96 11.92 4.63
N THR A 258 -11.58 12.86 3.90
CA THR A 258 -11.16 13.19 2.53
C THR A 258 -9.70 13.68 2.49
N ARG A 259 -9.33 14.56 3.42
CA ARG A 259 -7.94 15.02 3.56
C ARG A 259 -6.98 13.85 3.83
N ARG A 260 -7.34 12.94 4.75
CA ARG A 260 -6.54 11.72 5.04
C ARG A 260 -6.34 10.87 3.79
N THR A 261 -7.40 10.62 3.01
CA THR A 261 -7.32 9.89 1.74
C THR A 261 -6.41 10.60 0.73
N VAL A 262 -6.53 11.92 0.60
CA VAL A 262 -5.66 12.71 -0.28
C VAL A 262 -4.19 12.67 0.19
N CYS A 263 -3.95 12.74 1.49
CA CYS A 263 -2.60 12.62 2.04
C CYS A 263 -2.00 11.24 1.78
N SER A 264 -2.79 10.18 1.86
CA SER A 264 -2.34 8.80 1.59
C SER A 264 -2.03 8.54 0.12
N ALA A 265 -2.71 9.22 -0.80
CA ALA A 265 -2.51 9.04 -2.24
C ALA A 265 -1.03 9.23 -2.64
N GLN A 266 -0.53 8.32 -3.47
CA GLN A 266 0.78 8.45 -4.08
C GLN A 266 0.73 9.46 -5.25
N ARG A 267 -0.17 9.23 -6.18
CA ARG A 267 -0.32 10.02 -7.38
C ARG A 267 -1.77 10.38 -7.68
N TYR A 268 -2.71 9.44 -7.54
CA TYR A 268 -4.07 9.58 -8.01
C TYR A 268 -5.11 9.51 -6.91
N VAL A 269 -6.06 10.46 -6.96
CA VAL A 269 -7.29 10.44 -6.17
C VAL A 269 -8.46 10.27 -7.14
N PHE A 270 -9.46 9.48 -6.73
CA PHE A 270 -10.61 9.10 -7.53
C PHE A 270 -11.90 9.49 -6.82
N ALA A 271 -12.82 10.13 -7.51
CA ALA A 271 -14.11 10.51 -6.95
C ALA A 271 -15.27 10.29 -7.93
N SER A 272 -16.48 10.08 -7.38
CA SER A 272 -17.70 9.93 -8.17
C SER A 272 -18.14 11.21 -8.86
N GLU A 273 -17.74 12.36 -8.34
CA GLU A 273 -18.19 13.67 -8.78
C GLU A 273 -17.02 14.61 -9.05
N LYS A 274 -17.19 15.53 -10.02
CA LYS A 274 -16.23 16.59 -10.26
C LYS A 274 -16.27 17.61 -9.13
N SER A 275 -15.13 17.92 -8.52
CA SER A 275 -15.02 18.86 -7.42
C SER A 275 -13.75 19.69 -7.50
N GLU A 276 -13.91 21.00 -7.70
CA GLU A 276 -12.78 21.95 -7.69
C GLU A 276 -12.18 22.10 -6.27
N SER A 277 -12.99 21.91 -5.23
CA SER A 277 -12.49 21.93 -3.85
C SER A 277 -11.61 20.72 -3.56
N LEU A 278 -11.97 19.53 -4.05
CA LEU A 278 -11.12 18.34 -3.97
C LEU A 278 -9.83 18.53 -4.76
N ASN A 279 -9.91 19.10 -5.97
CA ASN A 279 -8.71 19.38 -6.77
C ASN A 279 -7.73 20.30 -6.03
N ARG A 280 -8.21 21.41 -5.47
CA ARG A 280 -7.38 22.30 -4.64
C ARG A 280 -6.74 21.55 -3.47
N MET A 281 -7.46 20.65 -2.82
CA MET A 281 -6.92 19.82 -1.74
C MET A 281 -5.82 18.88 -2.26
N VAL A 282 -6.03 18.20 -3.38
CA VAL A 282 -5.03 17.32 -4.01
C VAL A 282 -3.76 18.06 -4.35
N GLN A 283 -3.86 19.27 -4.94
CA GLN A 283 -2.71 20.10 -5.28
C GLN A 283 -1.99 20.66 -4.03
N LYS A 284 -2.73 20.94 -2.95
CA LYS A 284 -2.13 21.37 -1.66
C LYS A 284 -1.24 20.26 -1.05
N TYR A 285 -1.64 19.00 -1.16
CA TYR A 285 -0.99 17.86 -0.52
C TYR A 285 -0.13 17.01 -1.47
N VAL A 286 0.48 17.61 -2.49
CA VAL A 286 1.33 16.92 -3.49
C VAL A 286 2.45 16.09 -2.84
N ARG A 287 3.06 16.59 -1.76
CA ARG A 287 4.25 15.98 -1.12
C ARG A 287 3.92 15.14 0.12
N SER A 288 2.65 14.85 0.38
CA SER A 288 2.21 14.21 1.63
C SER A 288 2.11 12.69 1.60
N ALA A 289 2.45 12.04 0.47
CA ALA A 289 2.38 10.58 0.37
C ALA A 289 3.22 9.91 1.47
N PRO A 290 2.64 8.98 2.26
CA PRO A 290 3.36 8.29 3.30
C PRO A 290 4.44 7.39 2.67
N ARG A 291 5.60 7.33 3.32
CA ARG A 291 6.62 6.32 3.03
C ARG A 291 6.52 5.26 4.11
N ILE A 292 6.38 4.01 3.70
CA ILE A 292 6.47 2.88 4.61
C ILE A 292 7.95 2.66 4.87
N GLN A 293 8.40 2.91 6.09
CA GLN A 293 9.75 2.56 6.53
C GLN A 293 9.66 1.25 7.30
N ILE A 294 10.32 0.22 6.82
CA ILE A 294 10.41 -1.07 7.48
C ILE A 294 11.75 -1.11 8.19
N GLY A 295 11.71 -0.93 9.51
CA GLY A 295 12.86 -1.04 10.40
C GLY A 295 13.84 0.15 10.27
N GLY A 296 14.33 0.63 11.40
CA GLY A 296 15.48 1.54 11.39
C GLY A 296 16.76 0.76 11.05
N LEU A 297 17.24 0.92 9.85
CA LEU A 297 18.62 0.65 9.44
C LEU A 297 19.28 1.98 9.14
#